data_7d205440a0c12f80f4cee3e2afef599f
#
_entry.id   7d205440a0c12f80f4cee3e2afef599f
#
_cell.length_a   1.000
_cell.length_b   1.000
_cell.length_c   1.000
_cell.angle_alpha   90.00
_cell.angle_beta   90.00
_cell.angle_gamma   90.00
#
_symmetry.space_group_name_H-M   'P 1'
#
loop_
_entity.id
_entity.type
_entity.pdbx_description
1 polymer ?
#
loop_
_entity_poly.entity_id
_entity_poly.type
_entity_poly.pdbx_seq_one_letter_code
_entity_poly.pdbx_strand_id
1 'polypeptide(L)'
;MKNYLVFSMAALLVGASCNTKQEKAAEGFTGAPGEVKLITLDPGHFHAALVQKVSYPQVSKDVYVYAPTGFDVDEHLKRIQGFNTRAENPTAWNEIVYTGDDYLEKMLAEKKGNVMIQAGNNGKKTEYIKKTLEAGINVLSDKPMAINSQSFKLLEECFAIAKQKNIMLYDIMTERNEITTMLQRELSTIPAVYGE
;
A
#
# COMPACT_ATOMS: atom_id res chain seq x y z
N MET A 1 -67.57 47.56 -0.48
CA MET A 1 -66.92 46.58 0.38
C MET A 1 -66.28 45.52 -0.54
N LYS A 2 -64.98 45.58 -0.75
CA LYS A 2 -64.25 44.66 -1.63
C LYS A 2 -63.43 43.70 -0.76
N ASN A 3 -63.81 42.42 -0.83
CA ASN A 3 -63.10 41.33 -0.13
C ASN A 3 -61.91 40.92 -0.97
N TYR A 4 -60.69 41.02 -0.46
CA TYR A 4 -59.47 40.45 -1.02
C TYR A 4 -59.21 39.08 -0.38
N LEU A 5 -59.34 38.01 -1.19
CA LEU A 5 -58.86 36.64 -0.82
C LEU A 5 -57.36 36.61 -0.99
N VAL A 6 -56.63 36.35 0.09
CA VAL A 6 -55.20 36.07 0.08
C VAL A 6 -54.98 34.57 -0.05
N PHE A 7 -54.48 34.13 -1.19
CA PHE A 7 -54.01 32.74 -1.38
C PHE A 7 -52.57 32.62 -0.83
N SER A 8 -52.45 31.91 0.29
CA SER A 8 -51.11 31.46 0.79
C SER A 8 -50.66 30.22 0.02
N MET A 9 -49.65 30.39 -0.78
CA MET A 9 -48.97 29.30 -1.49
C MET A 9 -47.84 28.75 -0.59
N ALA A 10 -48.09 27.61 0.06
CA ALA A 10 -47.08 26.89 0.83
C ALA A 10 -46.16 26.15 -0.13
N ALA A 11 -44.92 26.63 -0.30
CA ALA A 11 -43.87 25.92 -1.02
C ALA A 11 -43.28 24.80 -0.14
N LEU A 12 -43.58 23.55 -0.46
CA LEU A 12 -42.89 22.39 0.10
C LEU A 12 -41.45 22.32 -0.49
N LEU A 13 -40.49 22.71 0.30
CA LEU A 13 -39.07 22.43 0.04
C LEU A 13 -38.79 20.98 0.43
N VAL A 14 -38.77 20.09 -0.57
CA VAL A 14 -38.25 18.72 -0.44
C VAL A 14 -36.72 18.85 -0.42
N GLY A 15 -36.14 18.87 0.77
CA GLY A 15 -34.70 18.80 0.96
C GLY A 15 -34.22 17.39 0.64
N ALA A 16 -33.70 17.19 -0.57
CA ALA A 16 -32.92 16.00 -0.89
C ALA A 16 -31.62 16.05 -0.08
N SER A 17 -31.59 15.39 1.07
CA SER A 17 -30.37 15.16 1.85
C SER A 17 -29.49 14.19 1.07
N CYS A 18 -28.56 14.72 0.26
CA CYS A 18 -27.44 13.95 -0.25
C CYS A 18 -26.56 13.59 0.93
N ASN A 19 -26.77 12.40 1.47
CA ASN A 19 -25.91 11.80 2.48
C ASN A 19 -24.61 11.32 1.78
N THR A 20 -23.76 12.25 1.36
CA THR A 20 -22.38 11.95 0.97
C THR A 20 -21.69 11.47 2.26
N LYS A 21 -21.51 10.17 2.39
CA LYS A 21 -20.54 9.62 3.35
C LYS A 21 -19.19 10.27 3.01
N GLN A 22 -18.83 11.27 3.77
CA GLN A 22 -17.50 11.84 3.76
C GLN A 22 -16.57 10.71 4.24
N GLU A 23 -15.84 10.07 3.31
CA GLU A 23 -14.78 9.13 3.68
C GLU A 23 -13.81 9.91 4.58
N LYS A 24 -13.73 9.48 5.84
CA LYS A 24 -12.83 10.07 6.82
C LYS A 24 -11.41 9.95 6.25
N ALA A 25 -10.70 11.05 6.09
CA ALA A 25 -9.31 11.01 5.67
C ALA A 25 -8.55 10.04 6.60
N ALA A 26 -7.70 9.20 6.02
CA ALA A 26 -6.92 8.25 6.80
C ALA A 26 -6.10 9.03 7.84
N GLU A 27 -6.28 8.71 9.12
CA GLU A 27 -5.42 9.24 10.18
C GLU A 27 -4.01 8.67 9.94
N GLY A 28 -2.98 9.53 10.01
CA GLY A 28 -1.59 9.10 9.86
C GLY A 28 -1.19 8.11 10.97
N PHE A 29 -0.14 7.33 10.73
CA PHE A 29 0.40 6.42 11.75
C PHE A 29 0.93 7.21 12.95
N THR A 30 0.60 6.72 14.15
CA THR A 30 1.00 7.34 15.44
C THR A 30 2.29 6.74 16.00
N GLY A 31 2.72 5.59 15.49
CA GLY A 31 3.83 4.79 15.99
C GLY A 31 3.43 3.85 17.15
N ALA A 32 2.14 3.64 17.36
CA ALA A 32 1.66 2.74 18.41
C ALA A 32 2.04 1.27 18.13
N PRO A 33 2.23 0.44 19.16
CA PRO A 33 2.54 -0.98 18.97
C PRO A 33 1.46 -1.71 18.17
N GLY A 34 1.88 -2.49 17.17
CA GLY A 34 0.98 -3.29 16.31
C GLY A 34 0.05 -2.48 15.39
N GLU A 35 0.24 -1.17 15.28
CA GLU A 35 -0.57 -0.28 14.46
C GLU A 35 -0.45 -0.61 12.96
N VAL A 36 0.76 -0.96 12.51
CA VAL A 36 1.03 -1.36 11.13
C VAL A 36 0.68 -2.82 10.95
N LYS A 37 -0.31 -3.11 10.09
CA LYS A 37 -0.76 -4.45 9.75
C LYS A 37 -0.42 -4.72 8.29
N LEU A 38 0.52 -5.64 8.08
CA LEU A 38 1.03 -5.95 6.74
C LEU A 38 0.07 -6.87 5.98
N ILE A 39 -0.02 -6.60 4.69
CA ILE A 39 -0.58 -7.48 3.67
C ILE A 39 0.53 -7.74 2.65
N THR A 40 0.81 -9.00 2.34
CA THR A 40 1.70 -9.37 1.23
C THR A 40 0.83 -9.84 0.06
N LEU A 41 0.97 -9.16 -1.09
CA LEU A 41 0.19 -9.47 -2.29
C LEU A 41 1.10 -10.03 -3.39
N ASP A 42 0.80 -11.23 -3.87
CA ASP A 42 1.44 -11.90 -5.02
C ASP A 42 2.98 -11.81 -4.97
N PRO A 43 3.65 -12.37 -3.94
CA PRO A 43 5.08 -12.18 -3.69
C PRO A 43 5.93 -13.03 -4.65
N GLY A 44 6.39 -12.44 -5.75
CA GLY A 44 7.25 -13.10 -6.75
C GLY A 44 8.73 -12.71 -6.66
N HIS A 45 9.12 -11.88 -5.69
CA HIS A 45 10.50 -11.44 -5.50
C HIS A 45 10.85 -11.41 -4.00
N PHE A 46 12.10 -11.76 -3.66
CA PHE A 46 12.54 -11.88 -2.26
C PHE A 46 12.45 -10.57 -1.47
N HIS A 47 12.38 -9.43 -2.12
CA HIS A 47 12.22 -8.12 -1.45
C HIS A 47 10.92 -8.05 -0.63
N ALA A 48 9.87 -8.76 -1.00
CA ALA A 48 8.66 -8.85 -0.16
C ALA A 48 8.98 -9.35 1.24
N ALA A 49 9.80 -10.41 1.34
CA ALA A 49 10.20 -10.98 2.62
C ALA A 49 11.18 -10.10 3.42
N LEU A 50 11.98 -9.25 2.76
CA LEU A 50 12.93 -8.39 3.46
C LEU A 50 12.28 -7.38 4.40
N VAL A 51 11.04 -6.98 4.13
CA VAL A 51 10.27 -6.12 5.04
C VAL A 51 10.06 -6.77 6.40
N GLN A 52 10.06 -8.11 6.44
CA GLN A 52 9.88 -8.94 7.63
C GLN A 52 11.20 -9.50 8.19
N LYS A 53 12.36 -9.09 7.66
CA LYS A 53 13.67 -9.57 8.12
C LYS A 53 13.93 -9.22 9.59
N VAL A 54 13.37 -8.12 10.07
CA VAL A 54 13.51 -7.65 11.45
C VAL A 54 12.11 -7.31 11.98
N SER A 55 11.87 -7.59 13.26
CA SER A 55 10.61 -7.22 13.93
C SER A 55 10.69 -5.80 14.46
N TYR A 56 9.61 -5.05 14.31
CA TYR A 56 9.43 -3.71 14.86
C TYR A 56 8.20 -3.70 15.78
N PRO A 57 8.26 -3.03 16.95
CA PRO A 57 7.13 -2.96 17.88
C PRO A 57 5.84 -2.42 17.24
N GLN A 58 5.97 -1.50 16.28
CA GLN A 58 4.84 -0.87 15.59
C GLN A 58 4.17 -1.79 14.58
N VAL A 59 4.83 -2.89 14.17
CA VAL A 59 4.31 -3.83 13.17
C VAL A 59 3.67 -5.02 13.86
N SER A 60 2.42 -5.32 13.53
CA SER A 60 1.73 -6.52 13.98
C SER A 60 2.49 -7.78 13.55
N LYS A 61 2.53 -8.80 14.41
CA LYS A 61 3.12 -10.10 14.07
C LYS A 61 2.28 -10.89 13.06
N ASP A 62 0.97 -10.60 13.00
CA ASP A 62 0.08 -11.20 12.03
C ASP A 62 0.21 -10.50 10.69
N VAL A 63 0.60 -11.25 9.65
CA VAL A 63 0.76 -10.78 8.27
C VAL A 63 -0.18 -11.58 7.37
N TYR A 64 -0.96 -10.88 6.58
CA TYR A 64 -1.94 -11.50 5.68
C TYR A 64 -1.35 -11.64 4.28
N VAL A 65 -1.24 -12.88 3.80
CA VAL A 65 -0.69 -13.19 2.47
C VAL A 65 -1.83 -13.56 1.53
N TYR A 66 -1.93 -12.86 0.41
CA TYR A 66 -2.90 -13.15 -0.66
C TYR A 66 -2.13 -13.38 -1.97
N ALA A 67 -2.22 -14.59 -2.51
CA ALA A 67 -1.47 -14.96 -3.69
C ALA A 67 -2.16 -16.09 -4.49
N PRO A 68 -1.80 -16.30 -5.76
CA PRO A 68 -2.09 -17.56 -6.41
C PRO A 68 -1.29 -18.68 -5.75
N THR A 69 -1.74 -19.93 -5.90
CA THR A 69 -0.94 -21.10 -5.50
C THR A 69 0.31 -21.20 -6.39
N GLY A 70 1.44 -21.64 -5.83
CA GLY A 70 2.62 -21.94 -6.60
C GLY A 70 3.95 -21.58 -5.94
N PHE A 71 5.02 -21.76 -6.70
CA PHE A 71 6.41 -21.63 -6.27
C PHE A 71 6.70 -20.30 -5.57
N ASP A 72 6.19 -19.19 -6.08
CA ASP A 72 6.54 -17.86 -5.57
C ASP A 72 6.04 -17.64 -4.13
N VAL A 73 4.79 -18.00 -3.85
CA VAL A 73 4.24 -17.90 -2.48
C VAL A 73 4.92 -18.88 -1.53
N ASP A 74 5.23 -20.11 -1.98
CA ASP A 74 5.92 -21.11 -1.18
C ASP A 74 7.33 -20.64 -0.79
N GLU A 75 8.09 -20.07 -1.73
CA GLU A 75 9.42 -19.52 -1.47
C GLU A 75 9.36 -18.28 -0.55
N HIS A 76 8.31 -17.46 -0.67
CA HIS A 76 8.10 -16.36 0.27
C HIS A 76 7.92 -16.88 1.70
N LEU A 77 7.00 -17.80 1.90
CA LEU A 77 6.72 -18.41 3.22
C LEU A 77 7.95 -19.10 3.81
N LYS A 78 8.71 -19.80 2.98
CA LYS A 78 9.97 -20.44 3.40
C LYS A 78 11.01 -19.42 3.87
N ARG A 79 11.12 -18.25 3.23
CA ARG A 79 12.02 -17.16 3.68
C ARG A 79 11.57 -16.61 5.04
N ILE A 80 10.27 -16.38 5.23
CA ILE A 80 9.74 -15.91 6.52
C ILE A 80 10.01 -16.96 7.61
N GLN A 81 9.78 -18.25 7.34
CA GLN A 81 10.13 -19.31 8.25
C GLN A 81 11.61 -19.32 8.59
N GLY A 82 12.49 -19.06 7.60
CA GLY A 82 13.93 -18.90 7.84
C GLY A 82 14.25 -17.73 8.78
N PHE A 83 13.55 -16.61 8.70
CA PHE A 83 13.71 -15.50 9.65
C PHE A 83 13.20 -15.87 11.06
N ASN A 84 12.12 -16.62 11.15
CA ASN A 84 11.55 -17.05 12.43
C ASN A 84 12.43 -18.06 13.15
N THR A 85 13.20 -18.90 12.42
CA THR A 85 13.96 -20.02 13.00
C THR A 85 15.47 -19.84 13.02
N ARG A 86 15.98 -18.70 12.51
CA ARG A 86 17.43 -18.44 12.54
C ARG A 86 17.96 -18.31 13.97
N ALA A 87 19.23 -18.69 14.17
CA ALA A 87 19.86 -18.69 15.49
C ALA A 87 20.04 -17.27 16.08
N GLU A 88 20.32 -16.28 15.21
CA GLU A 88 20.56 -14.91 15.63
C GLU A 88 19.36 -14.01 15.28
N ASN A 89 18.87 -13.30 16.28
CA ASN A 89 17.74 -12.37 16.14
C ASN A 89 16.52 -12.98 15.42
N PRO A 90 15.98 -14.13 15.88
CA PRO A 90 14.80 -14.72 15.28
C PRO A 90 13.61 -13.78 15.33
N THR A 91 12.77 -13.83 14.31
CA THR A 91 11.48 -13.14 14.29
C THR A 91 10.36 -14.06 14.78
N ALA A 92 9.13 -13.58 14.85
CA ALA A 92 7.97 -14.39 15.26
C ALA A 92 6.73 -13.99 14.43
N TRP A 93 6.90 -13.98 13.10
CA TRP A 93 5.83 -13.66 12.18
C TRP A 93 4.83 -14.82 12.10
N ASN A 94 3.56 -14.47 12.06
CA ASN A 94 2.44 -15.39 11.86
C ASN A 94 1.80 -15.09 10.52
N GLU A 95 2.10 -15.91 9.50
CA GLU A 95 1.58 -15.74 8.15
C GLU A 95 0.18 -16.35 8.05
N ILE A 96 -0.83 -15.51 7.81
CA ILE A 96 -2.22 -15.90 7.59
C ILE A 96 -2.45 -15.91 6.07
N VAL A 97 -2.37 -17.10 5.49
CA VAL A 97 -2.26 -17.28 4.04
C VAL A 97 -3.61 -17.61 3.42
N TYR A 98 -3.94 -16.89 2.37
CA TYR A 98 -4.99 -17.23 1.42
C TYR A 98 -4.38 -17.44 0.03
N THR A 99 -4.62 -18.63 -0.55
CA THR A 99 -4.24 -18.93 -1.93
C THR A 99 -5.48 -19.28 -2.75
N GLY A 100 -5.65 -18.59 -3.87
CA GLY A 100 -6.79 -18.80 -4.78
C GLY A 100 -6.70 -17.85 -5.96
N ASP A 101 -7.47 -18.11 -7.01
CA ASP A 101 -7.47 -17.27 -8.23
C ASP A 101 -8.04 -15.87 -7.98
N ASP A 102 -8.89 -15.74 -6.97
CA ASP A 102 -9.54 -14.49 -6.54
C ASP A 102 -8.78 -13.76 -5.42
N TYR A 103 -7.49 -14.03 -5.25
CA TYR A 103 -6.66 -13.49 -4.16
C TYR A 103 -6.70 -11.96 -4.04
N LEU A 104 -6.73 -11.24 -5.17
CA LEU A 104 -6.80 -9.78 -5.16
C LEU A 104 -8.16 -9.29 -4.69
N GLU A 105 -9.24 -9.82 -5.24
CA GLU A 105 -10.62 -9.48 -4.88
C GLU A 105 -10.87 -9.78 -3.40
N LYS A 106 -10.35 -10.91 -2.92
CA LYS A 106 -10.43 -11.31 -1.52
C LYS A 106 -9.70 -10.32 -0.63
N MET A 107 -8.48 -9.96 -0.96
CA MET A 107 -7.70 -8.95 -0.22
C MET A 107 -8.46 -7.62 -0.14
N LEU A 108 -8.99 -7.14 -1.27
CA LEU A 108 -9.71 -5.87 -1.36
C LEU A 108 -11.05 -5.88 -0.59
N ALA A 109 -11.71 -7.04 -0.51
CA ALA A 109 -12.95 -7.22 0.23
C ALA A 109 -12.70 -7.29 1.75
N GLU A 110 -11.68 -8.04 2.19
CA GLU A 110 -11.39 -8.28 3.60
C GLU A 110 -10.67 -7.13 4.29
N LYS A 111 -9.74 -6.47 3.61
CA LYS A 111 -8.94 -5.33 4.12
C LYS A 111 -8.35 -5.60 5.52
N LYS A 112 -7.72 -6.78 5.68
CA LYS A 112 -7.20 -7.24 6.98
C LYS A 112 -5.99 -6.47 7.48
N GLY A 113 -5.34 -5.68 6.61
CA GLY A 113 -4.20 -4.84 6.95
C GLY A 113 -4.35 -3.42 6.41
N ASN A 114 -3.37 -2.57 6.73
CA ASN A 114 -3.34 -1.16 6.35
C ASN A 114 -2.11 -0.77 5.53
N VAL A 115 -1.17 -1.69 5.32
CA VAL A 115 0.00 -1.52 4.44
C VAL A 115 0.16 -2.77 3.58
N MET A 116 0.03 -2.63 2.27
CA MET A 116 0.24 -3.69 1.31
C MET A 116 1.68 -3.66 0.79
N ILE A 117 2.35 -4.81 0.89
CA ILE A 117 3.69 -5.07 0.35
C ILE A 117 3.54 -5.78 -0.98
N GLN A 118 4.22 -5.25 -2.01
CA GLN A 118 4.18 -5.85 -3.33
C GLN A 118 5.57 -5.88 -3.98
N ALA A 119 6.09 -7.10 -4.20
CA ALA A 119 7.35 -7.33 -4.89
C ALA A 119 7.24 -8.57 -5.77
N GLY A 120 7.42 -8.41 -7.04
CA GLY A 120 7.20 -9.43 -8.08
C GLY A 120 6.11 -9.03 -9.04
N ASN A 121 5.78 -9.88 -9.99
CA ASN A 121 4.75 -9.73 -11.01
C ASN A 121 4.66 -8.32 -11.63
N ASN A 122 5.76 -7.87 -12.26
CA ASN A 122 5.87 -6.49 -12.77
C ASN A 122 4.78 -6.14 -13.81
N GLY A 123 4.24 -7.14 -14.51
CA GLY A 123 3.16 -6.94 -15.47
C GLY A 123 1.83 -6.50 -14.86
N LYS A 124 1.53 -6.96 -13.64
CA LYS A 124 0.29 -6.63 -12.91
C LYS A 124 0.49 -5.54 -11.85
N LYS A 125 1.73 -5.23 -11.51
CA LYS A 125 2.11 -4.42 -10.35
C LYS A 125 1.38 -3.08 -10.27
N THR A 126 1.38 -2.30 -11.33
CA THR A 126 0.78 -0.96 -11.32
C THR A 126 -0.75 -1.01 -11.13
N GLU A 127 -1.39 -2.06 -11.67
CA GLU A 127 -2.82 -2.28 -11.45
C GLU A 127 -3.12 -2.67 -9.99
N TYR A 128 -2.31 -3.54 -9.39
CA TYR A 128 -2.43 -3.88 -7.96
C TYR A 128 -2.27 -2.65 -7.07
N ILE A 129 -1.28 -1.79 -7.36
CA ILE A 129 -1.07 -0.53 -6.65
C ILE A 129 -2.34 0.31 -6.73
N LYS A 130 -2.88 0.54 -7.93
CA LYS A 130 -4.09 1.37 -8.12
C LYS A 130 -5.27 0.85 -7.32
N LYS A 131 -5.64 -0.42 -7.49
CA LYS A 131 -6.78 -1.03 -6.79
C LYS A 131 -6.62 -0.98 -5.26
N THR A 132 -5.40 -1.17 -4.77
CA THR A 132 -5.09 -1.10 -3.33
C THR A 132 -5.26 0.32 -2.78
N LEU A 133 -4.76 1.32 -3.49
CA LEU A 133 -4.94 2.74 -3.11
C LEU A 133 -6.41 3.16 -3.18
N GLU A 134 -7.14 2.74 -4.22
CA GLU A 134 -8.59 2.96 -4.33
C GLU A 134 -9.36 2.35 -3.15
N ALA A 135 -8.89 1.23 -2.61
CA ALA A 135 -9.43 0.60 -1.42
C ALA A 135 -9.04 1.30 -0.09
N GLY A 136 -8.17 2.32 -0.13
CA GLY A 136 -7.74 3.10 1.02
C GLY A 136 -6.61 2.45 1.83
N ILE A 137 -5.81 1.58 1.22
CA ILE A 137 -4.70 0.87 1.85
C ILE A 137 -3.38 1.48 1.38
N ASN A 138 -2.46 1.72 2.31
CA ASN A 138 -1.11 2.19 1.99
C ASN A 138 -0.32 1.13 1.21
N VAL A 139 0.61 1.58 0.37
CA VAL A 139 1.38 0.69 -0.51
C VAL A 139 2.88 0.90 -0.32
N LEU A 140 3.59 -0.20 -0.07
CA LEU A 140 5.03 -0.32 -0.24
C LEU A 140 5.31 -1.26 -1.43
N SER A 141 5.82 -0.72 -2.51
CA SER A 141 6.03 -1.49 -3.74
C SER A 141 7.50 -1.51 -4.16
N ASP A 142 7.96 -2.69 -4.59
CA ASP A 142 9.30 -2.86 -5.15
C ASP A 142 9.39 -2.27 -6.58
N LYS A 143 10.62 -1.98 -6.98
CA LYS A 143 10.97 -1.57 -8.35
C LYS A 143 10.77 -2.73 -9.36
N PRO A 144 10.54 -2.44 -10.63
CA PRO A 144 9.95 -1.23 -11.16
C PRO A 144 8.45 -1.17 -10.86
N MET A 145 7.93 0.00 -10.51
CA MET A 145 6.48 0.18 -10.32
C MET A 145 5.72 0.27 -11.65
N ALA A 146 6.43 0.61 -12.73
CA ALA A 146 5.92 0.66 -14.09
C ALA A 146 6.96 0.12 -15.07
N ILE A 147 6.52 -0.57 -16.13
CA ILE A 147 7.39 -1.25 -17.11
C ILE A 147 7.25 -0.74 -18.55
N ASN A 148 6.30 0.16 -18.78
CA ASN A 148 6.05 0.77 -20.09
C ASN A 148 5.33 2.12 -19.91
N SER A 149 5.14 2.86 -21.01
CA SER A 149 4.51 4.18 -20.98
C SER A 149 3.05 4.16 -20.51
N GLN A 150 2.31 3.09 -20.76
CA GLN A 150 0.94 2.95 -20.29
C GLN A 150 0.88 2.77 -18.77
N SER A 151 1.67 1.85 -18.24
CA SER A 151 1.76 1.64 -16.79
C SER A 151 2.37 2.84 -16.07
N PHE A 152 3.24 3.63 -16.73
CA PHE A 152 3.75 4.87 -16.15
C PHE A 152 2.64 5.92 -15.97
N LYS A 153 1.78 6.13 -16.97
CA LYS A 153 0.61 7.01 -16.82
C LYS A 153 -0.33 6.56 -15.70
N LEU A 154 -0.54 5.23 -15.60
CA LEU A 154 -1.33 4.66 -14.51
C LEU A 154 -0.67 4.90 -13.15
N LEU A 155 0.66 4.87 -13.07
CA LEU A 155 1.40 5.17 -11.85
C LEU A 155 1.26 6.65 -11.43
N GLU A 156 1.23 7.58 -12.38
CA GLU A 156 0.94 8.99 -12.09
C GLU A 156 -0.45 9.16 -11.47
N GLU A 157 -1.46 8.44 -11.98
CA GLU A 157 -2.81 8.40 -11.36
C GLU A 157 -2.76 7.82 -9.94
N CYS A 158 -1.94 6.78 -9.71
CA CYS A 158 -1.76 6.18 -8.38
C CYS A 158 -1.25 7.20 -7.35
N PHE A 159 -0.27 8.02 -7.70
CA PHE A 159 0.21 9.10 -6.84
C PHE A 159 -0.85 10.17 -6.57
N ALA A 160 -1.68 10.49 -7.57
CA ALA A 160 -2.79 11.42 -7.39
C ALA A 160 -3.84 10.85 -6.41
N ILE A 161 -4.20 9.56 -6.53
CA ILE A 161 -5.12 8.86 -5.62
C ILE A 161 -4.55 8.84 -4.20
N ALA A 162 -3.28 8.47 -4.04
CA ALA A 162 -2.62 8.42 -2.74
C ALA A 162 -2.66 9.79 -2.04
N LYS A 163 -2.34 10.86 -2.77
CA LYS A 163 -2.42 12.24 -2.28
C LYS A 163 -3.85 12.63 -1.89
N GLN A 164 -4.85 12.33 -2.73
CA GLN A 164 -6.26 12.65 -2.46
C GLN A 164 -6.79 11.95 -1.21
N LYS A 165 -6.41 10.68 -1.01
CA LYS A 165 -6.86 9.86 0.13
C LYS A 165 -5.99 10.05 1.39
N ASN A 166 -4.92 10.83 1.32
CA ASN A 166 -3.94 11.01 2.38
C ASN A 166 -3.34 9.67 2.87
N ILE A 167 -2.98 8.80 1.93
CA ILE A 167 -2.32 7.52 2.16
C ILE A 167 -0.98 7.46 1.42
N MET A 168 -0.13 6.52 1.80
CA MET A 168 1.22 6.40 1.25
C MET A 168 1.26 5.48 0.03
N LEU A 169 1.99 5.92 -1.00
CA LEU A 169 2.58 5.09 -2.03
C LEU A 169 4.09 5.32 -1.99
N TYR A 170 4.84 4.30 -1.59
CA TYR A 170 6.28 4.41 -1.41
C TYR A 170 7.01 3.18 -1.97
N ASP A 171 8.27 3.36 -2.41
CA ASP A 171 9.10 2.25 -2.83
C ASP A 171 9.87 1.61 -1.66
N ILE A 172 10.13 0.30 -1.75
CA ILE A 172 10.90 -0.44 -0.77
C ILE A 172 12.40 -0.52 -1.11
N MET A 173 12.89 0.40 -1.94
CA MET A 173 14.30 0.47 -2.34
C MET A 173 15.18 0.83 -1.14
N THR A 174 16.00 -0.12 -0.72
CA THR A 174 16.92 0.05 0.41
C THR A 174 18.18 0.82 0.02
N GLU A 175 18.61 0.72 -1.21
CA GLU A 175 19.85 1.31 -1.74
C GLU A 175 19.87 2.83 -1.60
N ARG A 176 18.72 3.48 -1.62
CA ARG A 176 18.58 4.93 -1.46
C ARG A 176 19.11 5.43 -0.12
N ASN A 177 19.03 4.61 0.93
CA ASN A 177 19.44 4.91 2.29
C ASN A 177 20.74 4.18 2.69
N GLU A 178 21.36 3.49 1.73
CA GLU A 178 22.63 2.81 1.94
C GLU A 178 23.76 3.85 1.91
N ILE A 179 24.73 3.77 2.87
CA ILE A 179 25.71 4.82 3.10
C ILE A 179 26.61 5.09 1.89
N THR A 180 27.01 4.06 1.14
CA THR A 180 27.87 4.24 -0.03
C THR A 180 27.12 4.89 -1.18
N THR A 181 25.84 4.57 -1.36
CA THR A 181 24.94 5.22 -2.34
C THR A 181 24.69 6.68 -2.01
N MET A 182 24.46 6.98 -0.71
CA MET A 182 24.31 8.36 -0.25
C MET A 182 25.61 9.15 -0.48
N LEU A 183 26.77 8.59 -0.15
CA LEU A 183 28.05 9.21 -0.39
C LEU A 183 28.32 9.43 -1.88
N GLN A 184 28.06 8.44 -2.72
CA GLN A 184 28.19 8.56 -4.16
C GLN A 184 27.31 9.71 -4.72
N ARG A 185 26.09 9.81 -4.27
CA ARG A 185 25.17 10.89 -4.66
C ARG A 185 25.74 12.26 -4.27
N GLU A 186 26.20 12.41 -3.03
CA GLU A 186 26.76 13.69 -2.57
C GLU A 186 28.05 14.03 -3.34
N LEU A 187 28.95 13.07 -3.56
CA LEU A 187 30.17 13.28 -4.35
C LEU A 187 29.89 13.65 -5.80
N SER A 188 28.82 13.09 -6.41
CA SER A 188 28.46 13.40 -7.79
C SER A 188 28.03 14.85 -8.01
N THR A 189 27.70 15.58 -6.96
CA THR A 189 27.34 16.99 -7.02
C THR A 189 28.53 17.94 -6.87
N ILE A 190 29.74 17.41 -6.64
CA ILE A 190 30.95 18.20 -6.43
C ILE A 190 31.74 18.30 -7.75
N PRO A 191 31.82 19.46 -8.40
CA PRO A 191 32.50 19.61 -9.67
C PRO A 191 33.97 19.19 -9.64
N ALA A 192 34.65 19.36 -8.53
CA ALA A 192 36.05 18.93 -8.35
C ALA A 192 36.24 17.40 -8.42
N VAL A 193 35.18 16.61 -8.23
CA VAL A 193 35.22 15.14 -8.27
C VAL A 193 34.81 14.60 -9.61
N TYR A 194 33.72 15.10 -10.18
CA TYR A 194 33.12 14.56 -11.41
C TYR A 194 33.08 15.51 -12.59
N GLY A 195 33.50 16.78 -12.41
CA GLY A 195 33.41 17.80 -13.42
C GLY A 195 32.05 18.53 -13.41
N GLU A 196 31.90 19.46 -14.37
CA GLU A 196 30.64 20.21 -14.58
C GLU A 196 29.70 19.47 -15.56
#